data_4f17292e87cd814473e26c58ece794d2
#
_entry.id   4f17292e87cd814473e26c58ece794d2
#
_cell.length_a   1.000
_cell.length_b   1.000
_cell.length_c   1.000
_cell.angle_alpha   90.00
_cell.angle_beta   90.00
_cell.angle_gamma   90.00
#
_symmetry.space_group_name_H-M   'P 1'
#
loop_
_entity.id
_entity.type
_entity.pdbx_description
1 polymer ?
#
loop_
_entity_poly.entity_id
_entity_poly.type
_entity_poly.pdbx_seq_one_letter_code
_entity_poly.pdbx_strand_id
1 'polypeptide(L)'
;SYIMKTLMFFLIIGFPLNLIFSWIYEFTPKGIKRTEHLEQGVTVSSKSDHRLDKNNKKLAVLPFRNIGSEKGSDYFSDGLTEEIIIRLSGIKELEIASRSTSMQYRDSELDIVSLGRELKARYLLQGAVRKNNGDLRISTELIDVEKDAELWAEIYTGKMADVFEIQEKVSKKIVKSLKLRISPKEKVALSKSATMNSDAFDAY
;
A
#
# COMPACT_ATOMS: atom_id res chain seq x y z
N SER A 1 56.54 -31.25 -7.26
CA SER A 1 55.35 -31.74 -6.61
C SER A 1 54.81 -30.82 -5.50
N TYR A 2 55.62 -29.94 -4.93
CA TYR A 2 55.18 -28.95 -3.90
C TYR A 2 54.26 -27.88 -4.48
N ILE A 3 54.52 -27.44 -5.71
CA ILE A 3 53.73 -26.38 -6.39
C ILE A 3 52.24 -26.79 -6.55
N MET A 4 51.99 -28.06 -6.86
CA MET A 4 50.64 -28.58 -7.05
C MET A 4 49.85 -28.64 -5.72
N LYS A 5 50.52 -28.96 -4.60
CA LYS A 5 49.87 -28.95 -3.26
C LYS A 5 49.55 -27.54 -2.77
N THR A 6 50.41 -26.58 -3.08
CA THR A 6 50.21 -25.18 -2.73
C THR A 6 49.07 -24.58 -3.55
N LEU A 7 48.98 -24.95 -4.84
CA LEU A 7 47.89 -24.51 -5.73
C LEU A 7 46.51 -25.07 -5.26
N MET A 8 46.46 -26.34 -4.89
CA MET A 8 45.25 -26.97 -4.32
C MET A 8 44.82 -26.31 -2.99
N PHE A 9 45.77 -25.96 -2.14
CA PHE A 9 45.49 -25.28 -0.88
C PHE A 9 44.85 -23.91 -1.08
N PHE A 10 45.36 -23.10 -2.04
CA PHE A 10 44.79 -21.82 -2.39
C PHE A 10 43.40 -21.97 -3.03
N LEU A 11 43.14 -23.03 -3.78
CA LEU A 11 41.84 -23.26 -4.44
C LEU A 11 40.80 -23.72 -3.42
N ILE A 12 41.16 -24.55 -2.44
CA ILE A 12 40.24 -25.06 -1.42
C ILE A 12 39.88 -24.00 -0.38
N ILE A 13 40.79 -23.08 -0.05
CA ILE A 13 40.53 -22.02 0.94
C ILE A 13 40.07 -20.72 0.27
N GLY A 14 40.62 -20.36 -0.89
CA GLY A 14 40.30 -19.12 -1.60
C GLY A 14 38.90 -19.13 -2.22
N PHE A 15 38.42 -20.29 -2.68
CA PHE A 15 37.09 -20.37 -3.29
C PHE A 15 35.94 -20.13 -2.32
N PRO A 16 35.88 -20.77 -1.14
CA PRO A 16 34.81 -20.47 -0.17
C PRO A 16 34.93 -19.07 0.42
N LEU A 17 36.15 -18.54 0.62
CA LEU A 17 36.34 -17.16 1.04
C LEU A 17 35.81 -16.15 0.00
N ASN A 18 36.02 -16.40 -1.30
CA ASN A 18 35.48 -15.56 -2.36
C ASN A 18 33.94 -15.58 -2.40
N LEU A 19 33.33 -16.75 -2.16
CA LEU A 19 31.86 -16.87 -2.07
C LEU A 19 31.31 -16.10 -0.87
N ILE A 20 31.98 -16.13 0.29
CA ILE A 20 31.57 -15.40 1.49
C ILE A 20 31.72 -13.89 1.25
N PHE A 21 32.82 -13.45 0.63
CA PHE A 21 33.01 -12.04 0.28
C PHE A 21 32.02 -11.56 -0.78
N SER A 22 31.69 -12.37 -1.78
CA SER A 22 30.65 -12.08 -2.77
C SER A 22 29.28 -11.88 -2.12
N TRP A 23 28.97 -12.70 -1.13
CA TRP A 23 27.71 -12.62 -0.40
C TRP A 23 27.61 -11.37 0.51
N ILE A 24 28.73 -10.95 1.08
CA ILE A 24 28.81 -9.73 1.93
C ILE A 24 28.79 -8.46 1.06
N TYR A 25 29.32 -8.51 -0.17
CA TYR A 25 29.40 -7.33 -1.04
C TYR A 25 28.12 -7.08 -1.83
N GLU A 26 27.24 -8.05 -1.98
CA GLU A 26 25.99 -7.92 -2.73
C GLU A 26 24.86 -7.27 -1.89
N PHE A 27 25.10 -6.98 -0.61
CA PHE A 27 24.07 -6.47 0.31
C PHE A 27 24.15 -4.97 0.59
N THR A 28 24.91 -4.17 -0.20
CA THR A 28 24.92 -2.73 0.02
C THR A 28 24.97 -1.91 -1.28
N PRO A 29 23.84 -1.64 -1.92
CA PRO A 29 23.79 -0.62 -2.96
C PRO A 29 23.41 0.74 -2.38
N LYS A 30 24.15 1.25 -1.38
CA LYS A 30 24.14 2.69 -1.07
C LYS A 30 25.44 3.09 -0.37
N GLY A 31 26.23 3.88 -1.11
CA GLY A 31 27.56 4.33 -0.72
C GLY A 31 27.63 4.99 0.65
N ILE A 32 28.67 4.61 1.38
CA ILE A 32 29.13 5.29 2.60
C ILE A 32 29.60 6.69 2.21
N LYS A 33 28.87 7.72 2.59
CA LYS A 33 29.36 9.10 2.58
C LYS A 33 30.20 9.32 3.82
N ARG A 34 31.50 9.47 3.60
CA ARG A 34 32.50 9.87 4.59
C ARG A 34 32.18 11.29 5.07
N THR A 35 31.97 11.43 6.36
CA THR A 35 31.79 12.72 7.01
C THR A 35 33.14 13.37 7.16
N GLU A 36 33.44 14.40 6.38
CA GLU A 36 34.49 15.35 6.71
C GLU A 36 33.88 16.53 7.45
N HIS A 37 34.41 16.77 8.63
CA HIS A 37 34.17 17.97 9.42
C HIS A 37 34.65 19.22 8.64
N LEU A 38 33.75 20.17 8.43
CA LEU A 38 34.09 21.60 8.33
C LEU A 38 32.97 22.37 9.04
N GLU A 39 33.37 22.98 10.16
CA GLU A 39 32.61 24.01 10.84
C GLU A 39 32.48 25.21 9.92
N GLN A 40 31.28 25.69 9.67
CA GLN A 40 30.91 27.10 9.70
C GLN A 40 29.40 27.24 9.43
N GLY A 41 28.74 27.76 10.42
CA GLY A 41 27.47 28.45 10.57
C GLY A 41 26.58 28.61 9.31
N VAL A 42 25.71 27.65 9.06
CA VAL A 42 24.39 27.90 8.50
C VAL A 42 23.44 26.96 9.22
N THR A 43 22.52 27.53 9.95
CA THR A 43 21.38 26.82 10.53
C THR A 43 20.59 26.15 9.40
N VAL A 44 20.97 24.93 9.01
CA VAL A 44 20.10 24.07 8.24
C VAL A 44 19.19 23.37 9.23
N SER A 45 18.05 23.99 9.39
CA SER A 45 16.88 23.41 10.02
C SER A 45 16.66 22.01 9.52
N SER A 46 16.61 21.12 10.53
CA SER A 46 15.79 19.93 10.55
C SER A 46 16.22 18.70 9.77
N LYS A 47 16.63 17.77 10.54
CA LYS A 47 15.91 16.47 10.55
C LYS A 47 14.42 16.79 10.66
N SER A 48 13.69 16.76 9.58
CA SER A 48 12.24 16.64 9.62
C SER A 48 11.92 15.28 10.25
N ASP A 49 11.69 15.34 11.55
CA ASP A 49 11.04 14.28 12.30
C ASP A 49 9.67 14.09 11.59
N HIS A 50 9.58 13.14 10.68
CA HIS A 50 8.38 12.82 9.90
C HIS A 50 7.40 12.07 10.81
N ARG A 51 7.15 12.62 12.00
CA ARG A 51 5.98 12.25 12.78
C ARG A 51 4.79 12.75 12.00
N LEU A 52 4.00 11.81 11.50
CA LEU A 52 2.70 12.14 10.92
C LEU A 52 1.93 12.92 11.98
N ASP A 53 1.44 14.09 11.60
CA ASP A 53 0.66 14.94 12.51
C ASP A 53 -0.48 14.10 13.11
N LYS A 54 -0.62 14.13 14.45
CA LYS A 54 -1.69 13.38 15.14
C LYS A 54 -3.09 13.75 14.68
N ASN A 55 -3.25 14.94 14.11
CA ASN A 55 -4.49 15.40 13.50
C ASN A 55 -4.60 15.09 12.01
N ASN A 56 -3.56 14.52 11.40
CA ASN A 56 -3.58 14.15 9.99
C ASN A 56 -4.58 13.00 9.77
N LYS A 57 -5.72 13.33 9.17
CA LYS A 57 -6.73 12.37 8.72
C LYS A 57 -6.54 12.04 7.25
N LYS A 58 -5.31 11.82 6.82
CA LYS A 58 -5.02 11.40 5.45
C LYS A 58 -5.03 9.90 5.33
N LEU A 59 -5.81 9.41 4.39
CA LEU A 59 -5.95 8.01 4.01
C LEU A 59 -5.40 7.80 2.60
N ALA A 60 -4.62 6.75 2.41
CA ALA A 60 -4.32 6.23 1.09
C ALA A 60 -5.02 4.87 0.92
N VAL A 61 -5.71 4.72 -0.21
CA VAL A 61 -6.30 3.45 -0.61
C VAL A 61 -5.33 2.81 -1.58
N LEU A 62 -4.66 1.74 -1.15
CA LEU A 62 -3.73 0.99 -1.99
C LEU A 62 -4.51 0.18 -3.04
N PRO A 63 -3.91 -0.09 -4.21
CA PRO A 63 -4.52 -0.94 -5.22
C PRO A 63 -4.89 -2.29 -4.62
N PHE A 64 -6.16 -2.67 -4.77
CA PHE A 64 -6.61 -3.98 -4.34
C PHE A 64 -5.94 -5.05 -5.20
N ARG A 65 -5.35 -6.05 -4.55
CA ARG A 65 -4.68 -7.16 -5.25
C ARG A 65 -5.71 -8.11 -5.83
N ASN A 66 -5.56 -8.44 -7.10
CA ASN A 66 -6.30 -9.55 -7.68
C ASN A 66 -5.65 -10.87 -7.26
N ILE A 67 -6.43 -11.74 -6.61
CA ILE A 67 -6.01 -13.10 -6.23
C ILE A 67 -6.86 -14.17 -6.95
N GLY A 68 -7.65 -13.75 -7.95
CA GLY A 68 -8.43 -14.61 -8.83
C GLY A 68 -7.64 -14.93 -10.11
N SER A 69 -8.04 -16.00 -10.79
CA SER A 69 -7.45 -16.44 -12.05
C SER A 69 -8.27 -16.04 -13.29
N GLU A 70 -9.42 -15.41 -13.10
CA GLU A 70 -10.27 -14.99 -14.22
C GLU A 70 -9.66 -13.83 -14.99
N LYS A 71 -9.76 -13.86 -16.31
CA LYS A 71 -9.35 -12.74 -17.18
C LYS A 71 -10.17 -11.48 -16.83
N GLY A 72 -9.50 -10.32 -16.83
CA GLY A 72 -10.16 -9.05 -16.52
C GLY A 72 -10.32 -8.74 -15.02
N SER A 73 -9.96 -9.64 -14.11
CA SER A 73 -10.06 -9.40 -12.67
C SER A 73 -9.16 -8.25 -12.19
N ASP A 74 -8.09 -7.92 -12.92
CA ASP A 74 -7.21 -6.78 -12.58
C ASP A 74 -7.93 -5.45 -12.80
N TYR A 75 -8.65 -5.30 -13.92
CA TYR A 75 -9.46 -4.11 -14.19
C TYR A 75 -10.56 -3.93 -13.14
N PHE A 76 -11.16 -5.05 -12.71
CA PHE A 76 -12.14 -5.02 -11.64
C PHE A 76 -11.55 -4.53 -10.32
N SER A 77 -10.39 -5.04 -9.94
CA SER A 77 -9.68 -4.62 -8.71
C SER A 77 -9.31 -3.14 -8.75
N ASP A 78 -8.91 -2.64 -9.91
CA ASP A 78 -8.60 -1.23 -10.13
C ASP A 78 -9.85 -0.36 -10.03
N GLY A 79 -10.93 -0.76 -10.68
CA GLY A 79 -12.21 -0.08 -10.58
C GLY A 79 -12.75 -0.04 -9.16
N LEU A 80 -12.65 -1.14 -8.41
CA LEU A 80 -13.02 -1.17 -7.00
C LEU A 80 -12.21 -0.16 -6.16
N THR A 81 -10.90 -0.11 -6.39
CA THR A 81 -9.99 0.85 -5.72
C THR A 81 -10.40 2.29 -6.02
N GLU A 82 -10.64 2.60 -7.30
CA GLU A 82 -11.05 3.93 -7.77
C GLU A 82 -12.38 4.36 -7.17
N GLU A 83 -13.39 3.49 -7.18
CA GLU A 83 -14.70 3.79 -6.63
C GLU A 83 -14.65 4.09 -5.12
N ILE A 84 -13.85 3.35 -4.36
CA ILE A 84 -13.65 3.63 -2.93
C ILE A 84 -12.99 5.00 -2.74
N ILE A 85 -11.97 5.34 -3.54
CA ILE A 85 -11.31 6.65 -3.53
C ILE A 85 -12.34 7.75 -3.82
N ILE A 86 -13.13 7.61 -4.88
CA ILE A 86 -14.14 8.61 -5.28
C ILE A 86 -15.15 8.84 -4.15
N ARG A 87 -15.70 7.78 -3.58
CA ARG A 87 -16.68 7.86 -2.48
C ARG A 87 -16.13 8.58 -1.25
N LEU A 88 -14.89 8.28 -0.89
CA LEU A 88 -14.25 8.87 0.29
C LEU A 88 -13.77 10.29 0.05
N SER A 89 -13.43 10.66 -1.18
CA SER A 89 -12.99 12.02 -1.55
C SER A 89 -14.07 13.09 -1.34
N GLY A 90 -15.33 12.68 -1.24
CA GLY A 90 -16.45 13.57 -0.90
C GLY A 90 -16.51 14.01 0.56
N ILE A 91 -15.67 13.44 1.45
CA ILE A 91 -15.70 13.68 2.89
C ILE A 91 -14.71 14.79 3.24
N LYS A 92 -15.21 15.94 3.72
CA LYS A 92 -14.38 17.12 4.00
C LYS A 92 -13.33 16.92 5.09
N GLU A 93 -13.62 16.10 6.10
CA GLU A 93 -12.70 15.83 7.20
C GLU A 93 -11.60 14.81 6.84
N LEU A 94 -11.63 14.23 5.64
CA LEU A 94 -10.71 13.18 5.22
C LEU A 94 -9.93 13.63 3.98
N GLU A 95 -8.63 13.67 4.08
CA GLU A 95 -7.75 13.84 2.93
C GLU A 95 -7.48 12.47 2.30
N ILE A 96 -7.71 12.35 0.99
CA ILE A 96 -7.46 11.10 0.26
C ILE A 96 -6.26 11.27 -0.67
N ALA A 97 -5.33 10.32 -0.63
CA ALA A 97 -4.28 10.24 -1.63
C ALA A 97 -4.88 10.01 -3.02
N SER A 98 -4.34 10.66 -4.05
CA SER A 98 -4.87 10.52 -5.40
C SER A 98 -4.74 9.08 -5.90
N ARG A 99 -5.64 8.67 -6.80
CA ARG A 99 -5.55 7.37 -7.48
C ARG A 99 -4.19 7.17 -8.13
N SER A 100 -3.70 8.15 -8.88
CA SER A 100 -2.42 8.06 -9.56
C SER A 100 -1.25 7.85 -8.61
N THR A 101 -1.28 8.49 -7.44
CA THR A 101 -0.27 8.29 -6.39
C THR A 101 -0.37 6.88 -5.82
N SER A 102 -1.56 6.41 -5.48
CA SER A 102 -1.77 5.08 -4.91
C SER A 102 -1.36 3.96 -5.88
N MET A 103 -1.68 4.10 -7.17
CA MET A 103 -1.39 3.08 -8.19
C MET A 103 0.10 2.85 -8.42
N GLN A 104 0.98 3.80 -8.08
CA GLN A 104 2.43 3.63 -8.17
C GLN A 104 2.96 2.57 -7.19
N TYR A 105 2.19 2.22 -6.17
CA TYR A 105 2.57 1.27 -5.13
C TYR A 105 1.90 -0.10 -5.26
N ARG A 106 1.39 -0.43 -6.44
CA ARG A 106 0.72 -1.73 -6.70
C ARG A 106 1.58 -2.93 -6.33
N ASP A 107 2.81 -2.93 -6.80
CA ASP A 107 3.76 -4.03 -6.63
C ASP A 107 4.92 -3.63 -5.71
N SER A 108 4.65 -2.69 -4.79
CA SER A 108 5.65 -2.20 -3.87
C SER A 108 6.01 -3.28 -2.85
N GLU A 109 7.30 -3.48 -2.64
CA GLU A 109 7.86 -4.34 -1.59
C GLU A 109 8.06 -3.60 -0.27
N LEU A 110 7.71 -2.32 -0.22
CA LEU A 110 7.83 -1.52 1.01
C LEU A 110 6.88 -2.05 2.08
N ASP A 111 7.36 -2.03 3.31
CA ASP A 111 6.50 -2.28 4.47
C ASP A 111 5.44 -1.17 4.64
N ILE A 112 4.38 -1.46 5.37
CA ILE A 112 3.22 -0.58 5.56
C ILE A 112 3.62 0.77 6.17
N VAL A 113 4.58 0.79 7.10
CA VAL A 113 5.04 2.01 7.76
C VAL A 113 5.78 2.90 6.77
N SER A 114 6.64 2.31 5.96
CA SER A 114 7.38 3.01 4.89
C SER A 114 6.43 3.55 3.81
N LEU A 115 5.45 2.76 3.38
CA LEU A 115 4.40 3.20 2.45
C LEU A 115 3.62 4.39 2.99
N GLY A 116 3.19 4.32 4.24
CA GLY A 116 2.46 5.41 4.87
C GLY A 116 3.28 6.71 4.94
N ARG A 117 4.57 6.60 5.22
CA ARG A 117 5.49 7.76 5.25
C ARG A 117 5.67 8.38 3.86
N GLU A 118 5.88 7.56 2.83
CA GLU A 118 6.01 8.03 1.45
C GLU A 118 4.75 8.72 0.94
N LEU A 119 3.60 8.12 1.21
CA LEU A 119 2.29 8.67 0.87
C LEU A 119 1.87 9.84 1.78
N LYS A 120 2.64 10.10 2.84
CA LYS A 120 2.29 11.05 3.92
C LYS A 120 0.89 10.77 4.46
N ALA A 121 0.48 9.51 4.47
CA ALA A 121 -0.83 9.05 4.89
C ALA A 121 -0.73 8.39 6.26
N ARG A 122 -1.58 8.81 7.18
CA ARG A 122 -1.68 8.18 8.49
C ARG A 122 -2.41 6.86 8.42
N TYR A 123 -3.38 6.75 7.53
CA TYR A 123 -4.17 5.55 7.38
C TYR A 123 -3.95 4.93 6.01
N LEU A 124 -3.83 3.62 5.97
CA LEU A 124 -3.78 2.84 4.74
C LEU A 124 -4.95 1.87 4.70
N LEU A 125 -5.68 1.87 3.59
CA LEU A 125 -6.62 0.82 3.25
C LEU A 125 -5.97 -0.07 2.21
N GLN A 126 -5.90 -1.35 2.50
CA GLN A 126 -5.46 -2.37 1.55
C GLN A 126 -6.47 -3.50 1.46
N GLY A 127 -6.35 -4.33 0.44
CA GLY A 127 -7.23 -5.46 0.29
C GLY A 127 -6.88 -6.35 -0.88
N ALA A 128 -7.68 -7.39 -1.03
CA ALA A 128 -7.59 -8.30 -2.15
C ALA A 128 -8.98 -8.70 -2.65
N VAL A 129 -9.05 -8.97 -3.93
CA VAL A 129 -10.28 -9.40 -4.62
C VAL A 129 -10.07 -10.78 -5.22
N ARG A 130 -11.04 -11.65 -5.02
CA ARG A 130 -11.16 -12.91 -5.74
C ARG A 130 -12.52 -12.95 -6.43
N LYS A 131 -12.50 -13.04 -7.74
CA LYS A 131 -13.68 -13.31 -8.56
C LYS A 131 -13.60 -14.77 -9.04
N ASN A 132 -14.69 -15.50 -8.93
CA ASN A 132 -14.79 -16.89 -9.39
C ASN A 132 -16.23 -17.23 -9.76
N ASN A 133 -16.50 -17.46 -11.05
CA ASN A 133 -17.83 -17.84 -11.57
C ASN A 133 -18.97 -16.92 -11.10
N GLY A 134 -18.74 -15.60 -11.08
CA GLY A 134 -19.72 -14.61 -10.62
C GLY A 134 -19.81 -14.45 -9.10
N ASP A 135 -19.11 -15.27 -8.33
CA ASP A 135 -18.94 -15.08 -6.90
C ASP A 135 -17.80 -14.10 -6.64
N LEU A 136 -18.01 -13.22 -5.69
CA LEU A 136 -17.09 -12.18 -5.30
C LEU A 136 -16.67 -12.34 -3.83
N ARG A 137 -15.38 -12.29 -3.57
CA ARG A 137 -14.82 -12.21 -2.22
C ARG A 137 -13.84 -11.06 -2.17
N ILE A 138 -14.08 -10.12 -1.29
CA ILE A 138 -13.24 -8.95 -1.08
C ILE A 138 -12.76 -8.96 0.38
N SER A 139 -11.45 -9.00 0.59
CA SER A 139 -10.84 -8.74 1.89
C SER A 139 -10.39 -7.30 1.95
N THR A 140 -10.61 -6.65 3.08
CA THR A 140 -10.20 -5.27 3.33
C THR A 140 -9.58 -5.15 4.71
N GLU A 141 -8.57 -4.29 4.82
CA GLU A 141 -7.86 -4.02 6.05
C GLU A 141 -7.55 -2.53 6.15
N LEU A 142 -7.87 -1.89 7.28
CA LEU A 142 -7.52 -0.51 7.57
C LEU A 142 -6.46 -0.47 8.67
N ILE A 143 -5.36 0.22 8.40
CA ILE A 143 -4.18 0.27 9.25
C ILE A 143 -3.91 1.71 9.69
N ASP A 144 -3.61 1.93 10.96
CA ASP A 144 -3.03 3.17 11.49
C ASP A 144 -1.50 3.04 11.43
N VAL A 145 -0.89 3.70 10.46
CA VAL A 145 0.56 3.66 10.19
C VAL A 145 1.38 4.18 11.36
N GLU A 146 0.88 5.21 12.06
CA GLU A 146 1.59 5.80 13.21
C GLU A 146 1.72 4.81 14.37
N LYS A 147 0.72 3.95 14.53
CA LYS A 147 0.67 2.96 15.61
C LYS A 147 1.18 1.59 15.18
N ASP A 148 1.44 1.42 13.88
CA ASP A 148 1.70 0.11 13.27
C ASP A 148 0.66 -0.93 13.71
N ALA A 149 -0.62 -0.54 13.59
CA ALA A 149 -1.72 -1.33 14.12
C ALA A 149 -2.89 -1.41 13.14
N GLU A 150 -3.41 -2.62 12.98
CA GLU A 150 -4.67 -2.85 12.29
C GLU A 150 -5.83 -2.25 13.10
N LEU A 151 -6.61 -1.37 12.50
CA LEU A 151 -7.82 -0.84 13.09
C LEU A 151 -8.99 -1.82 12.93
N TRP A 152 -9.05 -2.47 11.79
CA TRP A 152 -9.97 -3.57 11.50
C TRP A 152 -9.58 -4.29 10.20
N ALA A 153 -9.92 -5.56 10.12
CA ALA A 153 -9.99 -6.33 8.88
C ALA A 153 -11.38 -6.93 8.71
N GLU A 154 -11.82 -7.09 7.46
CA GLU A 154 -13.13 -7.66 7.14
C GLU A 154 -13.14 -8.34 5.78
N ILE A 155 -13.97 -9.35 5.68
CA ILE A 155 -14.18 -10.09 4.44
C ILE A 155 -15.64 -9.96 4.03
N TYR A 156 -15.84 -9.49 2.80
CA TYR A 156 -17.15 -9.39 2.16
C TYR A 156 -17.27 -10.48 1.10
N THR A 157 -18.41 -11.16 1.09
CA THR A 157 -18.75 -12.18 0.08
C THR A 157 -20.09 -11.84 -0.52
N GLY A 158 -20.27 -12.08 -1.81
CA GLY A 158 -21.50 -11.79 -2.53
C GLY A 158 -21.38 -12.16 -4.00
N LYS A 159 -22.29 -11.65 -4.80
CA LYS A 159 -22.25 -11.71 -6.26
C LYS A 159 -21.67 -10.42 -6.83
N MET A 160 -21.35 -10.40 -8.12
CA MET A 160 -20.91 -9.18 -8.80
C MET A 160 -21.91 -8.02 -8.65
N ALA A 161 -23.20 -8.31 -8.64
CA ALA A 161 -24.24 -7.30 -8.42
C ALA A 161 -24.14 -6.62 -7.04
N ASP A 162 -23.54 -7.28 -6.05
CA ASP A 162 -23.43 -6.78 -4.67
C ASP A 162 -22.22 -5.84 -4.48
N VAL A 163 -21.40 -5.64 -5.52
CA VAL A 163 -20.16 -4.87 -5.42
C VAL A 163 -20.39 -3.45 -4.89
N PHE A 164 -21.45 -2.78 -5.34
CA PHE A 164 -21.79 -1.43 -4.92
C PHE A 164 -22.18 -1.35 -3.43
N GLU A 165 -22.89 -2.37 -2.94
CA GLU A 165 -23.23 -2.49 -1.52
C GLU A 165 -21.98 -2.72 -0.68
N ILE A 166 -21.04 -3.53 -1.16
CA ILE A 166 -19.76 -3.78 -0.49
C ILE A 166 -18.93 -2.49 -0.41
N GLN A 167 -18.82 -1.75 -1.50
CA GLN A 167 -18.12 -0.44 -1.54
C GLN A 167 -18.73 0.54 -0.52
N GLU A 168 -20.04 0.60 -0.42
CA GLU A 168 -20.75 1.43 0.55
C GLU A 168 -20.45 0.99 1.98
N LYS A 169 -20.49 -0.31 2.27
CA LYS A 169 -20.18 -0.88 3.58
C LYS A 169 -18.75 -0.55 4.00
N VAL A 170 -17.77 -0.74 3.10
CA VAL A 170 -16.35 -0.40 3.35
C VAL A 170 -16.21 1.08 3.67
N SER A 171 -16.77 1.95 2.84
CA SER A 171 -16.66 3.40 3.00
C SER A 171 -17.31 3.87 4.31
N LYS A 172 -18.48 3.38 4.65
CA LYS A 172 -19.16 3.68 5.93
C LYS A 172 -18.35 3.20 7.14
N LYS A 173 -17.71 2.04 7.02
CA LYS A 173 -16.89 1.49 8.10
C LYS A 173 -15.64 2.34 8.34
N ILE A 174 -14.99 2.85 7.28
CA ILE A 174 -13.86 3.78 7.38
C ILE A 174 -14.29 5.05 8.12
N VAL A 175 -15.38 5.68 7.70
CA VAL A 175 -15.92 6.88 8.34
C VAL A 175 -16.15 6.67 9.84
N LYS A 176 -16.76 5.54 10.21
CA LYS A 176 -17.01 5.18 11.61
C LYS A 176 -15.72 4.95 12.39
N SER A 177 -14.77 4.20 11.81
CA SER A 177 -13.51 3.83 12.46
C SER A 177 -12.62 5.05 12.71
N LEU A 178 -12.59 5.98 11.76
CA LEU A 178 -11.84 7.23 11.89
C LEU A 178 -12.60 8.32 12.64
N LYS A 179 -13.81 8.02 13.14
CA LYS A 179 -14.68 8.95 13.88
C LYS A 179 -14.86 10.28 13.13
N LEU A 180 -15.09 10.20 11.81
CA LEU A 180 -15.28 11.37 10.97
C LEU A 180 -16.68 11.96 11.19
N ARG A 181 -16.75 13.29 11.23
CA ARG A 181 -18.02 14.01 11.23
C ARG A 181 -18.45 14.22 9.79
N ILE A 182 -19.55 13.62 9.42
CA ILE A 182 -20.11 13.73 8.07
C ILE A 182 -21.45 14.47 8.11
N SER A 183 -21.63 15.39 7.19
CA SER A 183 -22.89 16.09 6.99
C SER A 183 -23.96 15.17 6.38
N PRO A 184 -25.26 15.53 6.47
CA PRO A 184 -26.33 14.77 5.81
C PRO A 184 -26.10 14.58 4.30
N LYS A 185 -25.52 15.59 3.62
CA LYS A 185 -25.18 15.50 2.19
C LYS A 185 -24.10 14.47 1.90
N GLU A 186 -23.02 14.46 2.70
CA GLU A 186 -21.93 13.47 2.61
C GLU A 186 -22.44 12.05 2.90
N LYS A 187 -23.35 11.91 3.88
CA LYS A 187 -23.98 10.62 4.18
C LYS A 187 -24.78 10.08 3.00
N VAL A 188 -25.54 10.94 2.34
CA VAL A 188 -26.28 10.59 1.10
C VAL A 188 -25.33 10.24 -0.04
N ALA A 189 -24.22 11.00 -0.19
CA ALA A 189 -23.23 10.72 -1.24
C ALA A 189 -22.54 9.37 -1.04
N LEU A 190 -22.23 8.99 0.20
CA LEU A 190 -21.68 7.66 0.53
C LEU A 190 -22.65 6.51 0.19
N SER A 191 -23.95 6.74 0.32
CA SER A 191 -24.99 5.74 0.05
C SER A 191 -25.51 5.77 -1.39
N LYS A 192 -25.19 6.81 -2.17
CA LYS A 192 -25.51 6.80 -3.60
C LYS A 192 -24.64 5.76 -4.28
N SER A 193 -25.25 4.66 -4.70
CA SER A 193 -24.72 3.83 -5.76
C SER A 193 -24.44 4.73 -6.96
N ALA A 194 -23.21 4.77 -7.44
CA ALA A 194 -23.00 5.23 -8.79
C ALA A 194 -23.92 4.39 -9.66
N THR A 195 -24.83 5.03 -10.38
CA THR A 195 -25.68 4.38 -11.38
C THR A 195 -24.78 3.96 -12.55
N MET A 196 -23.88 3.05 -12.30
CA MET A 196 -23.15 2.36 -13.35
C MET A 196 -23.93 1.09 -13.63
N ASN A 197 -24.44 1.00 -14.83
CA ASN A 197 -25.08 -0.17 -15.39
C ASN A 197 -24.16 -1.35 -15.16
N SER A 198 -24.63 -2.38 -14.44
CA SER A 198 -23.87 -3.62 -14.19
C SER A 198 -23.35 -4.24 -15.49
N ASP A 199 -24.09 -4.03 -16.58
CA ASP A 199 -23.78 -4.52 -17.92
C ASP A 199 -22.52 -3.83 -18.52
N ALA A 200 -22.18 -2.62 -18.07
CA ALA A 200 -20.95 -1.93 -18.50
C ALA A 200 -19.70 -2.50 -17.81
N PHE A 201 -19.84 -3.09 -16.62
CA PHE A 201 -18.74 -3.76 -15.90
C PHE A 201 -18.41 -5.13 -16.47
N ASP A 202 -19.40 -5.82 -17.04
CA ASP A 202 -19.22 -7.15 -17.66
C ASP A 202 -18.68 -7.06 -19.11
N ALA A 203 -18.63 -5.85 -19.69
CA ALA A 203 -18.17 -5.61 -21.07
C ALA A 203 -16.65 -5.27 -21.18
N TYR A 204 -15.97 -5.16 -20.07
CA TYR A 204 -14.51 -4.97 -20.01
C TYR A 204 -13.85 -6.19 -19.39
#